data_5ad7d582f6dad1970d30136667717007
#
_entry.id   5ad7d582f6dad1970d30136667717007
#
_cell.length_a   1.000
_cell.length_b   1.000
_cell.length_c   1.000
_cell.angle_alpha   90.00
_cell.angle_beta   90.00
_cell.angle_gamma   90.00
#
_symmetry.space_group_name_H-M   'P 1'
#
loop_
_entity.id
_entity.type
_entity.pdbx_description
1 polymer ?
#
loop_
_entity_poly.entity_id
_entity_poly.type
_entity_poly.pdbx_seq_one_letter_code
_entity_poly.pdbx_strand_id
1 'polypeptide(L)'
;HDIERILTVLTKAGGTDVATAEETGKKRLKLLTAWQMTMPGAPCIYYGDEVGVTGGKAANVIGRDADLIIGVGTRFSDFTTSSKWLFNEDRKVLGINICPFDAYKMDAEAIVADAKVTLEALLPALAGYKTAYTGEIAAAKAEWEAIVDDYYTKELPGGLNQTLALGIINAFMPNDAIALGSAGSLPGDMQRLFRPKDRGTYHMEYGYSNMGYEVNGALGAKLACPDKEVYTFCGDGSFLMGHSELYTALQEGLKINVCLFDNMGWGCIENLQNNQGTDTFGTVFRARNPKTGMLDGAEIAVDFAKIAEGYGAKGYTCR
;
A
#
# COMPACT_ATOMS: atom_id res chain seq x y z
N HIS A 1 -10.92 -3.97 -9.36
CA HIS A 1 -9.46 -4.22 -9.44
C HIS A 1 -9.09 -5.62 -9.92
N ASP A 2 -10.05 -6.52 -10.11
CA ASP A 2 -9.83 -7.92 -10.49
C ASP A 2 -10.15 -8.19 -11.97
N ILE A 3 -10.09 -7.17 -12.81
CA ILE A 3 -10.23 -7.30 -14.26
C ILE A 3 -8.91 -7.80 -14.82
N GLU A 4 -8.99 -8.74 -15.75
CA GLU A 4 -7.82 -9.25 -16.46
C GLU A 4 -7.02 -8.09 -17.08
N ARG A 5 -5.70 -8.07 -16.87
CA ARG A 5 -4.86 -6.97 -17.35
C ARG A 5 -4.91 -6.85 -18.85
N ILE A 6 -4.89 -5.63 -19.32
CA ILE A 6 -4.97 -5.33 -20.75
C ILE A 6 -3.87 -6.02 -21.54
N LEU A 7 -2.63 -6.14 -21.00
CA LEU A 7 -1.56 -6.88 -21.64
C LEU A 7 -1.93 -8.36 -21.81
N THR A 8 -2.47 -9.00 -20.78
CA THR A 8 -2.91 -10.41 -20.83
C THR A 8 -4.00 -10.60 -21.89
N VAL A 9 -4.98 -9.70 -21.93
CA VAL A 9 -6.04 -9.72 -22.95
C VAL A 9 -5.46 -9.57 -24.35
N LEU A 10 -4.54 -8.62 -24.54
CA LEU A 10 -3.91 -8.36 -25.84
C LEU A 10 -2.98 -9.49 -26.27
N THR A 11 -2.32 -10.17 -25.34
CA THR A 11 -1.52 -11.37 -25.59
C THR A 11 -2.39 -12.54 -26.04
N LYS A 12 -3.47 -12.84 -25.32
CA LYS A 12 -4.44 -13.88 -25.70
C LYS A 12 -5.06 -13.66 -27.07
N ALA A 13 -5.30 -12.41 -27.45
CA ALA A 13 -5.77 -12.04 -28.78
C ALA A 13 -4.70 -12.16 -29.88
N GLY A 14 -3.43 -12.39 -29.51
CA GLY A 14 -2.27 -12.40 -30.43
C GLY A 14 -2.00 -13.69 -31.17
N GLY A 15 -2.64 -14.80 -30.82
CA GLY A 15 -2.45 -16.09 -31.49
C GLY A 15 -2.07 -17.24 -30.54
N THR A 16 -1.75 -18.40 -31.10
CA THR A 16 -1.49 -19.65 -30.37
C THR A 16 -0.02 -19.90 -30.04
N ASP A 17 0.92 -19.19 -30.66
CA ASP A 17 2.33 -19.26 -30.30
C ASP A 17 2.64 -18.25 -29.21
N VAL A 18 3.00 -18.75 -28.01
CA VAL A 18 3.12 -17.96 -26.77
C VAL A 18 4.16 -16.84 -26.89
N ALA A 19 5.34 -17.11 -27.46
CA ALA A 19 6.41 -16.10 -27.58
C ALA A 19 6.01 -14.97 -28.54
N THR A 20 5.46 -15.30 -29.68
CA THR A 20 4.97 -14.33 -30.67
C THR A 20 3.74 -13.58 -30.18
N ALA A 21 2.86 -14.26 -29.42
CA ALA A 21 1.68 -13.66 -28.84
C ALA A 21 2.04 -12.60 -27.78
N GLU A 22 3.03 -12.88 -26.93
CA GLU A 22 3.51 -11.92 -25.93
C GLU A 22 4.15 -10.68 -26.55
N GLU A 23 5.04 -10.85 -27.54
CA GLU A 23 5.64 -9.73 -28.27
C GLU A 23 4.57 -8.88 -28.97
N THR A 24 3.59 -9.53 -29.59
CA THR A 24 2.45 -8.87 -30.22
C THR A 24 1.60 -8.13 -29.17
N GLY A 25 1.38 -8.75 -28.01
CA GLY A 25 0.66 -8.14 -26.90
C GLY A 25 1.34 -6.88 -26.39
N LYS A 26 2.68 -6.90 -26.21
CA LYS A 26 3.48 -5.72 -25.83
C LYS A 26 3.41 -4.60 -26.87
N LYS A 27 3.48 -4.92 -28.17
CA LYS A 27 3.33 -3.93 -29.24
C LYS A 27 1.93 -3.30 -29.25
N ARG A 28 0.89 -4.10 -29.04
CA ARG A 28 -0.51 -3.62 -28.93
C ARG A 28 -0.72 -2.78 -27.69
N LEU A 29 -0.11 -3.14 -26.56
CA LEU A 29 -0.19 -2.33 -25.33
C LEU A 29 0.46 -0.96 -25.54
N LYS A 30 1.65 -0.89 -26.15
CA LYS A 30 2.30 0.39 -26.49
C LYS A 30 1.43 1.24 -27.39
N LEU A 31 0.80 0.65 -28.40
CA LEU A 31 -0.11 1.35 -29.32
C LEU A 31 -1.35 1.83 -28.59
N LEU A 32 -1.94 1.01 -27.74
CA LEU A 32 -3.12 1.37 -26.94
C LEU A 32 -2.79 2.49 -25.97
N THR A 33 -1.65 2.44 -25.29
CA THR A 33 -1.19 3.50 -24.39
C THR A 33 -0.96 4.81 -25.15
N ALA A 34 -0.29 4.77 -26.30
CA ALA A 34 -0.12 5.95 -27.15
C ALA A 34 -1.47 6.53 -27.60
N TRP A 35 -2.41 5.68 -28.01
CA TRP A 35 -3.76 6.10 -28.37
C TRP A 35 -4.50 6.70 -27.17
N GLN A 36 -4.46 6.07 -26.00
CA GLN A 36 -5.06 6.57 -24.77
C GLN A 36 -4.53 7.96 -24.39
N MET A 37 -3.21 8.20 -24.55
CA MET A 37 -2.59 9.50 -24.29
C MET A 37 -2.99 10.59 -25.29
N THR A 38 -3.46 10.21 -26.46
CA THR A 38 -3.86 11.15 -27.52
C THR A 38 -5.35 11.44 -27.56
N MET A 39 -6.16 10.69 -26.79
CA MET A 39 -7.59 10.89 -26.75
C MET A 39 -7.97 12.02 -25.78
N PRO A 40 -9.08 12.75 -26.04
CA PRO A 40 -9.60 13.70 -25.07
C PRO A 40 -9.99 13.02 -23.75
N GLY A 41 -9.49 13.52 -22.64
CA GLY A 41 -9.72 12.99 -21.30
C GLY A 41 -8.41 12.72 -20.57
N ALA A 42 -8.48 12.36 -19.29
CA ALA A 42 -7.33 11.99 -18.51
C ALA A 42 -6.95 10.53 -18.80
N PRO A 43 -5.74 10.24 -19.30
CA PRO A 43 -5.28 8.86 -19.45
C PRO A 43 -5.15 8.21 -18.08
N CYS A 44 -5.58 6.97 -17.96
CA CYS A 44 -5.42 6.17 -16.75
C CYS A 44 -4.50 4.99 -17.06
N ILE A 45 -3.28 5.04 -16.54
CA ILE A 45 -2.41 3.88 -16.51
C ILE A 45 -2.75 3.13 -15.23
N TYR A 46 -3.16 1.87 -15.39
CA TYR A 46 -3.52 1.07 -14.25
C TYR A 46 -2.26 0.76 -13.42
N TYR A 47 -2.41 0.87 -12.10
CA TYR A 47 -1.34 0.67 -11.13
C TYR A 47 -0.58 -0.65 -11.37
N GLY A 48 0.72 -0.54 -11.54
CA GLY A 48 1.60 -1.67 -11.79
C GLY A 48 1.74 -2.07 -13.27
N ASP A 49 1.21 -1.30 -14.21
CA ASP A 49 1.49 -1.50 -15.64
C ASP A 49 2.92 -1.14 -16.01
N GLU A 50 3.52 -0.22 -15.25
CA GLU A 50 4.91 0.23 -15.40
C GLU A 50 5.90 -0.62 -14.60
N VAL A 51 5.71 -0.74 -13.29
CA VAL A 51 6.50 -1.57 -12.36
C VAL A 51 5.63 -1.90 -11.16
N GLY A 52 5.43 -3.17 -10.87
CA GLY A 52 4.67 -3.57 -9.69
C GLY A 52 5.41 -3.21 -8.41
N VAL A 53 4.70 -2.63 -7.45
CA VAL A 53 5.22 -2.32 -6.13
C VAL A 53 4.76 -3.39 -5.16
N THR A 54 5.70 -4.13 -4.61
CA THR A 54 5.46 -5.12 -3.56
C THR A 54 6.17 -4.70 -2.28
N GLY A 55 6.09 -5.49 -1.24
CA GLY A 55 6.73 -5.29 0.05
C GLY A 55 8.23 -4.91 0.01
N GLY A 56 8.96 -5.13 1.09
CA GLY A 56 10.37 -4.81 1.17
C GLY A 56 11.25 -5.61 0.20
N LYS A 57 12.44 -5.09 -0.13
CA LYS A 57 13.41 -5.73 -1.04
C LYS A 57 13.68 -7.19 -0.66
N ALA A 58 13.85 -7.50 0.63
CA ALA A 58 14.09 -8.86 1.10
C ALA A 58 12.95 -9.83 0.71
N ALA A 59 11.71 -9.44 0.95
CA ALA A 59 10.54 -10.26 0.59
C ALA A 59 10.45 -10.47 -0.92
N ASN A 60 10.80 -9.45 -1.71
CA ASN A 60 10.77 -9.53 -3.17
C ASN A 60 11.85 -10.47 -3.73
N VAL A 61 13.06 -10.47 -3.14
CA VAL A 61 14.13 -11.39 -3.54
C VAL A 61 13.74 -12.84 -3.22
N ILE A 62 13.31 -13.09 -1.98
CA ILE A 62 12.86 -14.42 -1.56
C ILE A 62 11.68 -14.91 -2.40
N GLY A 63 10.68 -14.07 -2.64
CA GLY A 63 9.50 -14.43 -3.43
C GLY A 63 9.82 -14.69 -4.90
N ARG A 64 10.80 -13.98 -5.47
CA ARG A 64 11.24 -14.18 -6.86
C ARG A 64 11.92 -15.53 -7.04
N ASP A 65 12.74 -15.92 -6.10
CA ASP A 65 13.58 -17.11 -6.19
C ASP A 65 12.85 -18.37 -5.71
N ALA A 66 11.64 -18.23 -5.15
CA ALA A 66 10.84 -19.35 -4.67
C ALA A 66 10.34 -20.23 -5.82
N ASP A 67 10.52 -21.55 -5.71
CA ASP A 67 10.00 -22.57 -6.62
C ASP A 67 8.54 -22.94 -6.35
N LEU A 68 8.07 -22.70 -5.11
CA LEU A 68 6.69 -22.91 -4.69
C LEU A 68 6.17 -21.70 -3.90
N ILE A 69 5.07 -21.15 -4.35
CA ILE A 69 4.32 -20.08 -3.68
C ILE A 69 3.04 -20.69 -3.09
N ILE A 70 2.85 -20.56 -1.80
CA ILE A 70 1.62 -21.00 -1.14
C ILE A 70 0.85 -19.76 -0.67
N GLY A 71 -0.27 -19.49 -1.32
CA GLY A 71 -1.19 -18.41 -0.96
C GLY A 71 -2.30 -18.90 -0.06
N VAL A 72 -2.36 -18.44 1.18
CA VAL A 72 -3.39 -18.80 2.15
C VAL A 72 -4.29 -17.60 2.44
N GLY A 73 -5.54 -17.64 2.02
CA GLY A 73 -6.51 -16.55 2.21
C GLY A 73 -6.16 -15.25 1.47
N THR A 74 -5.17 -15.29 0.58
CA THR A 74 -4.74 -14.12 -0.19
C THR A 74 -5.51 -13.99 -1.50
N ARG A 75 -5.71 -12.75 -1.96
CA ARG A 75 -6.34 -12.48 -3.25
C ARG A 75 -5.33 -12.41 -4.41
N PHE A 76 -4.03 -12.58 -4.15
CA PHE A 76 -2.98 -12.37 -5.15
C PHE A 76 -3.22 -11.07 -5.94
N SER A 77 -3.39 -9.97 -5.19
CA SER A 77 -3.58 -8.64 -5.77
C SER A 77 -2.31 -8.14 -6.46
N ASP A 78 -2.43 -7.06 -7.21
CA ASP A 78 -1.29 -6.40 -7.84
C ASP A 78 -0.24 -5.95 -6.81
N PHE A 79 -0.69 -5.50 -5.63
CA PHE A 79 0.20 -5.11 -4.53
C PHE A 79 1.05 -6.27 -4.00
N THR A 80 0.52 -7.49 -3.95
CA THR A 80 1.23 -8.65 -3.39
C THR A 80 2.04 -9.41 -4.42
N THR A 81 1.76 -9.23 -5.71
CA THR A 81 2.36 -10.01 -6.79
C THR A 81 3.19 -9.17 -7.75
N SER A 82 3.35 -7.86 -7.48
CA SER A 82 3.92 -6.94 -8.48
C SER A 82 3.22 -7.08 -9.83
N SER A 83 1.89 -7.09 -9.78
CA SER A 83 1.07 -7.29 -10.97
C SER A 83 1.37 -8.60 -11.70
N LYS A 84 1.65 -9.66 -10.94
CA LYS A 84 2.03 -11.01 -11.38
C LYS A 84 3.46 -11.14 -11.94
N TRP A 85 4.28 -10.09 -11.82
CA TRP A 85 5.67 -10.09 -12.31
C TRP A 85 6.72 -10.45 -11.25
N LEU A 86 6.32 -10.51 -9.97
CA LEU A 86 7.29 -10.75 -8.90
C LEU A 86 7.90 -12.14 -8.96
N PHE A 87 7.07 -13.16 -9.18
CA PHE A 87 7.46 -14.54 -9.06
C PHE A 87 8.05 -15.08 -10.37
N ASN A 88 9.03 -15.98 -10.25
CA ASN A 88 9.63 -16.66 -11.39
C ASN A 88 8.56 -17.37 -12.26
N GLU A 89 8.77 -17.47 -13.56
CA GLU A 89 7.80 -18.12 -14.48
C GLU A 89 7.66 -19.62 -14.21
N ASP A 90 8.73 -20.29 -13.79
CA ASP A 90 8.75 -21.73 -13.52
C ASP A 90 8.19 -22.11 -12.14
N ARG A 91 7.78 -21.13 -11.30
CA ARG A 91 7.23 -21.41 -9.96
C ARG A 91 5.93 -22.19 -10.03
N LYS A 92 5.72 -23.04 -9.06
CA LYS A 92 4.39 -23.61 -8.77
C LYS A 92 3.65 -22.68 -7.80
N VAL A 93 2.34 -22.60 -7.96
CA VAL A 93 1.47 -21.83 -7.05
C VAL A 93 0.39 -22.74 -6.50
N LEU A 94 0.24 -22.75 -5.17
CA LEU A 94 -0.86 -23.39 -4.47
C LEU A 94 -1.75 -22.30 -3.87
N GLY A 95 -2.99 -22.22 -4.29
CA GLY A 95 -3.97 -21.26 -3.79
C GLY A 95 -4.97 -21.90 -2.83
N ILE A 96 -4.91 -21.54 -1.55
CA ILE A 96 -5.88 -21.98 -0.53
C ILE A 96 -6.78 -20.79 -0.21
N ASN A 97 -8.02 -20.83 -0.68
CA ASN A 97 -8.97 -19.74 -0.46
C ASN A 97 -10.40 -20.24 -0.49
N ILE A 98 -11.26 -19.67 0.35
CA ILE A 98 -12.70 -19.96 0.34
C ILE A 98 -13.39 -19.41 -0.93
N CYS A 99 -12.84 -18.35 -1.52
CA CYS A 99 -13.30 -17.78 -2.77
C CYS A 99 -12.64 -18.49 -3.97
N PRO A 100 -13.41 -19.18 -4.83
CA PRO A 100 -12.84 -19.86 -6.00
C PRO A 100 -12.09 -18.91 -6.93
N PHE A 101 -12.63 -17.71 -7.14
CA PHE A 101 -11.99 -16.70 -7.99
C PHE A 101 -10.58 -16.37 -7.56
N ASP A 102 -10.34 -16.22 -6.26
CA ASP A 102 -9.02 -15.92 -5.72
C ASP A 102 -8.10 -17.15 -5.64
N ALA A 103 -8.66 -18.32 -5.38
CA ALA A 103 -7.92 -19.58 -5.31
C ALA A 103 -7.23 -19.95 -6.64
N TYR A 104 -7.91 -19.70 -7.77
CA TYR A 104 -7.38 -20.02 -9.11
C TYR A 104 -6.48 -18.93 -9.73
N LYS A 105 -6.26 -17.81 -9.06
CA LYS A 105 -5.35 -16.77 -9.57
C LYS A 105 -3.92 -17.30 -9.66
N MET A 106 -3.11 -16.68 -10.51
CA MET A 106 -1.70 -17.03 -10.73
C MET A 106 -1.48 -18.42 -11.35
N ASP A 107 -2.48 -18.95 -12.04
CA ASP A 107 -2.47 -20.33 -12.57
C ASP A 107 -2.22 -21.38 -11.48
N ALA A 108 -2.76 -21.11 -10.27
CA ALA A 108 -2.54 -21.92 -9.08
C ALA A 108 -3.28 -23.26 -9.13
N GLU A 109 -2.64 -24.29 -8.56
CA GLU A 109 -3.40 -25.44 -8.05
C GLU A 109 -4.26 -24.94 -6.89
N ALA A 110 -5.60 -25.04 -7.04
CA ALA A 110 -6.52 -24.41 -6.12
C ALA A 110 -7.13 -25.40 -5.13
N ILE A 111 -7.06 -25.06 -3.86
CA ILE A 111 -7.86 -25.70 -2.80
C ILE A 111 -8.93 -24.69 -2.36
N VAL A 112 -10.16 -24.89 -2.85
CA VAL A 112 -11.30 -24.04 -2.49
C VAL A 112 -11.88 -24.56 -1.17
N ALA A 113 -11.34 -24.05 -0.06
CA ALA A 113 -11.73 -24.49 1.28
C ALA A 113 -11.33 -23.44 2.35
N ASP A 114 -11.82 -23.65 3.56
CA ASP A 114 -11.41 -22.89 4.73
C ASP A 114 -9.91 -23.08 5.02
N ALA A 115 -9.21 -22.00 5.26
CA ALA A 115 -7.76 -21.99 5.46
C ALA A 115 -7.32 -22.81 6.69
N LYS A 116 -8.07 -22.72 7.81
CA LYS A 116 -7.74 -23.44 9.04
C LYS A 116 -7.89 -24.95 8.83
N VAL A 117 -9.02 -25.38 8.29
CA VAL A 117 -9.29 -26.80 8.02
C VAL A 117 -8.25 -27.37 7.06
N THR A 118 -7.89 -26.64 6.01
CA THR A 118 -6.88 -27.07 5.05
C THR A 118 -5.50 -27.18 5.67
N LEU A 119 -5.08 -26.20 6.47
CA LEU A 119 -3.78 -26.23 7.14
C LEU A 119 -3.70 -27.36 8.18
N GLU A 120 -4.78 -27.61 8.94
CA GLU A 120 -4.87 -28.73 9.87
C GLU A 120 -4.74 -30.09 9.16
N ALA A 121 -5.28 -30.22 7.95
CA ALA A 121 -5.15 -31.42 7.12
C ALA A 121 -3.74 -31.55 6.49
N LEU A 122 -3.07 -30.45 6.17
CA LEU A 122 -1.72 -30.46 5.60
C LEU A 122 -0.63 -30.78 6.63
N LEU A 123 -0.78 -30.38 7.89
CA LEU A 123 0.24 -30.55 8.92
C LEU A 123 0.72 -32.00 9.07
N PRO A 124 -0.15 -33.04 9.14
CA PRO A 124 0.30 -34.43 9.21
C PRO A 124 1.07 -34.87 7.96
N ALA A 125 0.67 -34.41 6.76
CA ALA A 125 1.32 -34.74 5.50
C ALA A 125 2.73 -34.15 5.39
N LEU A 126 2.98 -33.05 6.08
CA LEU A 126 4.26 -32.35 6.14
C LEU A 126 5.12 -32.76 7.35
N ALA A 127 4.67 -33.75 8.13
CA ALA A 127 5.41 -34.21 9.30
C ALA A 127 6.82 -34.67 8.92
N GLY A 128 7.84 -34.04 9.54
CA GLY A 128 9.24 -34.33 9.27
C GLY A 128 9.86 -33.52 8.10
N TYR A 129 9.09 -32.77 7.36
CA TYR A 129 9.63 -31.85 6.34
C TYR A 129 10.46 -30.75 7.02
N LYS A 130 11.66 -30.52 6.48
CA LYS A 130 12.55 -29.44 6.90
C LYS A 130 12.98 -28.68 5.66
N THR A 131 12.75 -27.39 5.66
CA THR A 131 13.26 -26.53 4.58
C THR A 131 14.75 -26.26 4.75
N ALA A 132 15.48 -26.24 3.65
CA ALA A 132 16.89 -25.79 3.62
C ALA A 132 17.02 -24.25 3.50
N TYR A 133 15.90 -23.56 3.31
CA TYR A 133 15.83 -22.14 2.93
C TYR A 133 15.96 -21.15 4.11
N THR A 134 16.14 -21.64 5.32
CA THR A 134 16.14 -20.81 6.55
C THR A 134 17.30 -19.83 6.63
N GLY A 135 18.48 -20.20 6.14
CA GLY A 135 19.67 -19.33 6.14
C GLY A 135 19.50 -18.12 5.22
N GLU A 136 18.95 -18.33 4.05
CA GLU A 136 18.69 -17.28 3.06
C GLU A 136 17.63 -16.29 3.56
N ILE A 137 16.54 -16.80 4.15
CA ILE A 137 15.50 -15.96 4.77
C ILE A 137 16.09 -15.12 5.89
N ALA A 138 16.91 -15.72 6.77
CA ALA A 138 17.52 -15.00 7.88
C ALA A 138 18.47 -13.90 7.40
N ALA A 139 19.30 -14.19 6.39
CA ALA A 139 20.21 -13.21 5.81
C ALA A 139 19.46 -12.04 5.14
N ALA A 140 18.46 -12.33 4.31
CA ALA A 140 17.65 -11.32 3.65
C ALA A 140 16.89 -10.46 4.68
N LYS A 141 16.36 -11.06 5.74
CA LYS A 141 15.72 -10.34 6.83
C LYS A 141 16.71 -9.41 7.55
N ALA A 142 17.89 -9.88 7.89
CA ALA A 142 18.90 -9.07 8.57
C ALA A 142 19.36 -7.88 7.71
N GLU A 143 19.56 -8.07 6.40
CA GLU A 143 19.86 -6.99 5.46
C GLU A 143 18.74 -5.95 5.44
N TRP A 144 17.48 -6.41 5.39
CA TRP A 144 16.33 -5.50 5.37
C TRP A 144 16.17 -4.72 6.67
N GLU A 145 16.34 -5.36 7.82
CA GLU A 145 16.27 -4.70 9.12
C GLU A 145 17.33 -3.59 9.27
N ALA A 146 18.55 -3.82 8.77
CA ALA A 146 19.59 -2.80 8.74
C ALA A 146 19.22 -1.59 7.86
N ILE A 147 18.56 -1.85 6.72
CA ILE A 147 18.03 -0.77 5.85
C ILE A 147 16.93 0.02 6.56
N VAL A 148 16.03 -0.65 7.28
CA VAL A 148 14.96 0.01 8.05
C VAL A 148 15.56 0.86 9.18
N ASP A 149 16.60 0.36 9.87
CA ASP A 149 17.29 1.13 10.91
C ASP A 149 17.94 2.41 10.35
N ASP A 150 18.54 2.33 9.16
CA ASP A 150 19.07 3.53 8.46
C ASP A 150 17.95 4.52 8.15
N TYR A 151 16.83 4.07 7.59
CA TYR A 151 15.68 4.94 7.30
C TYR A 151 15.08 5.58 8.56
N TYR A 152 15.07 4.88 9.68
CA TYR A 152 14.52 5.35 10.95
C TYR A 152 15.40 6.35 11.69
N THR A 153 16.68 6.46 11.33
CA THR A 153 17.65 7.32 11.99
C THR A 153 18.24 8.38 11.10
N LYS A 154 18.03 8.29 9.78
CA LYS A 154 18.63 9.17 8.78
C LYS A 154 18.00 10.55 8.78
N GLU A 155 18.77 11.55 9.13
CA GLU A 155 18.40 12.93 8.95
C GLU A 155 18.67 13.39 7.51
N LEU A 156 17.73 14.15 6.94
CA LEU A 156 17.85 14.73 5.61
C LEU A 156 17.88 16.27 5.72
N PRO A 157 18.57 16.95 4.78
CA PRO A 157 18.48 18.40 4.70
C PRO A 157 17.02 18.84 4.49
N GLY A 158 16.54 19.77 5.32
CA GLY A 158 15.16 20.27 5.21
C GLY A 158 14.27 19.95 6.41
N GLY A 159 14.76 19.18 7.38
CA GLY A 159 14.04 18.91 8.62
C GLY A 159 13.56 17.45 8.76
N LEU A 160 12.46 17.29 9.48
CA LEU A 160 11.88 15.97 9.79
C LEU A 160 11.35 15.30 8.51
N ASN A 161 11.99 14.20 8.10
CA ASN A 161 11.49 13.42 6.98
C ASN A 161 10.51 12.33 7.43
N GLN A 162 9.70 11.80 6.49
CA GLN A 162 8.62 10.85 6.76
C GLN A 162 9.12 9.57 7.45
N THR A 163 10.24 9.00 7.00
CA THR A 163 10.73 7.73 7.53
C THR A 163 11.32 7.86 8.93
N LEU A 164 12.03 8.96 9.19
CA LEU A 164 12.50 9.31 10.54
C LEU A 164 11.33 9.52 11.50
N ALA A 165 10.29 10.25 11.07
CA ALA A 165 9.08 10.46 11.88
C ALA A 165 8.38 9.13 12.18
N LEU A 166 8.25 8.24 11.19
CA LEU A 166 7.71 6.89 11.39
C LEU A 166 8.52 6.09 12.42
N GLY A 167 9.84 6.15 12.35
CA GLY A 167 10.74 5.47 13.30
C GLY A 167 10.55 5.97 14.73
N ILE A 168 10.52 7.29 14.92
CA ILE A 168 10.30 7.92 16.23
C ILE A 168 8.94 7.51 16.81
N ILE A 169 7.87 7.63 16.01
CA ILE A 169 6.52 7.28 16.46
C ILE A 169 6.45 5.78 16.77
N ASN A 170 6.96 4.93 15.89
CA ASN A 170 6.96 3.49 16.11
C ASN A 170 7.71 3.09 17.39
N ALA A 171 8.85 3.71 17.68
CA ALA A 171 9.59 3.47 18.91
C ALA A 171 8.79 3.89 20.15
N PHE A 172 8.11 5.03 20.09
CA PHE A 172 7.35 5.61 21.20
C PHE A 172 6.04 4.85 21.49
N MET A 173 5.37 4.29 20.49
CA MET A 173 4.08 3.61 20.64
C MET A 173 4.19 2.44 21.63
N PRO A 174 3.18 2.26 22.51
CA PRO A 174 3.03 1.04 23.32
C PRO A 174 3.02 -0.23 22.46
N ASN A 175 3.45 -1.36 23.02
CA ASN A 175 3.55 -2.60 22.25
C ASN A 175 2.21 -3.11 21.73
N ASP A 176 1.16 -2.88 22.46
CA ASP A 176 -0.22 -3.32 22.16
C ASP A 176 -1.05 -2.24 21.46
N ALA A 177 -0.47 -1.06 21.19
CA ALA A 177 -1.15 0.01 20.47
C ALA A 177 -1.49 -0.38 19.04
N ILE A 178 -2.65 0.05 18.57
CA ILE A 178 -3.12 -0.23 17.20
C ILE A 178 -2.65 0.89 16.27
N ALA A 179 -1.94 0.51 15.21
CA ALA A 179 -1.56 1.39 14.12
C ALA A 179 -2.48 1.20 12.92
N LEU A 180 -3.02 2.29 12.38
CA LEU A 180 -3.91 2.28 11.20
C LEU A 180 -3.39 3.19 10.10
N GLY A 181 -3.65 2.79 8.86
CA GLY A 181 -3.44 3.61 7.68
C GLY A 181 -4.28 3.10 6.51
N SER A 182 -4.33 3.84 5.43
CA SER A 182 -5.09 3.46 4.25
C SER A 182 -4.42 3.87 2.94
N ALA A 183 -4.59 5.11 2.48
CA ALA A 183 -4.26 5.50 1.11
C ALA A 183 -2.99 6.34 0.99
N GLY A 184 -2.35 6.26 -0.18
CA GLY A 184 -1.22 7.11 -0.56
C GLY A 184 0.16 6.47 -0.36
N SER A 185 1.22 7.28 -0.43
CA SER A 185 2.61 6.83 -0.27
C SER A 185 2.94 6.42 1.17
N LEU A 186 2.36 7.10 2.16
CA LEU A 186 2.60 6.83 3.58
C LEU A 186 2.26 5.38 3.98
N PRO A 187 1.09 4.81 3.65
CA PRO A 187 0.82 3.39 3.89
C PRO A 187 1.78 2.45 3.15
N GLY A 188 2.24 2.84 1.97
CA GLY A 188 3.27 2.08 1.24
C GLY A 188 4.59 2.01 2.00
N ASP A 189 5.02 3.11 2.60
CA ASP A 189 6.21 3.12 3.46
C ASP A 189 5.96 2.37 4.76
N MET A 190 4.80 2.52 5.37
CA MET A 190 4.43 1.75 6.57
C MET A 190 4.44 0.25 6.30
N GLN A 191 3.94 -0.21 5.16
CA GLN A 191 3.97 -1.63 4.78
C GLN A 191 5.39 -2.20 4.75
N ARG A 192 6.36 -1.40 4.37
CA ARG A 192 7.76 -1.81 4.23
C ARG A 192 8.55 -1.65 5.52
N LEU A 193 8.30 -0.59 6.26
CA LEU A 193 9.18 -0.10 7.32
C LEU A 193 8.59 -0.27 8.72
N PHE A 194 7.26 -0.21 8.89
CA PHE A 194 6.64 -0.24 10.21
C PHE A 194 6.86 -1.60 10.88
N ARG A 195 7.25 -1.57 12.16
CA ARG A 195 7.51 -2.76 12.98
C ARG A 195 6.39 -2.96 13.99
N PRO A 196 5.37 -3.77 13.68
CA PRO A 196 4.34 -4.14 14.66
C PRO A 196 4.99 -4.86 15.84
N LYS A 197 4.57 -4.51 17.06
CA LYS A 197 5.19 -5.03 18.28
C LYS A 197 4.39 -6.19 18.89
N ASP A 198 3.11 -6.34 18.53
CA ASP A 198 2.24 -7.41 18.98
C ASP A 198 1.26 -7.82 17.88
N ARG A 199 0.57 -8.96 18.07
CA ARG A 199 -0.42 -9.48 17.12
C ARG A 199 -1.66 -8.59 17.06
N GLY A 200 -2.18 -8.35 15.84
CA GLY A 200 -3.39 -7.56 15.62
C GLY A 200 -3.22 -6.08 15.92
N THR A 201 -1.98 -5.56 15.95
CA THR A 201 -1.68 -4.15 16.23
C THR A 201 -1.38 -3.32 14.97
N TYR A 202 -1.39 -3.94 13.80
CA TYR A 202 -1.16 -3.25 12.54
C TYR A 202 -2.33 -3.52 11.59
N HIS A 203 -3.01 -2.45 11.18
CA HIS A 203 -4.17 -2.52 10.31
C HIS A 203 -4.06 -1.53 9.16
N MET A 204 -4.06 -2.05 7.94
CA MET A 204 -4.02 -1.25 6.72
C MET A 204 -5.20 -1.60 5.82
N GLU A 205 -5.95 -0.60 5.40
CA GLU A 205 -7.01 -0.78 4.44
C GLU A 205 -6.41 -0.75 3.03
N TYR A 206 -5.98 -1.92 2.52
CA TYR A 206 -5.48 -2.09 1.16
C TYR A 206 -6.53 -2.63 0.18
N GLY A 207 -7.69 -2.98 0.67
CA GLY A 207 -8.73 -3.57 -0.16
C GLY A 207 -9.16 -2.66 -1.29
N TYR A 208 -9.39 -1.40 -0.96
CA TYR A 208 -9.78 -0.33 -1.89
C TYR A 208 -8.89 0.90 -1.77
N SER A 209 -8.03 0.96 -0.75
CA SER A 209 -7.13 2.09 -0.49
C SER A 209 -7.89 3.43 -0.41
N ASN A 210 -8.94 3.46 0.42
CA ASN A 210 -9.84 4.60 0.54
C ASN A 210 -9.20 5.75 1.30
N MET A 211 -9.07 6.90 0.67
CA MET A 211 -8.73 8.14 1.34
C MET A 211 -9.85 8.57 2.30
N GLY A 212 -9.51 9.11 3.47
CA GLY A 212 -10.46 9.49 4.51
C GLY A 212 -10.88 8.34 5.44
N TYR A 213 -10.39 7.12 5.20
CA TYR A 213 -10.62 5.98 6.11
C TYR A 213 -9.91 6.15 7.45
N GLU A 214 -8.75 6.79 7.46
CA GLU A 214 -7.77 6.73 8.55
C GLU A 214 -8.37 7.21 9.90
N VAL A 215 -9.00 8.38 9.92
CA VAL A 215 -9.61 8.94 11.14
C VAL A 215 -10.85 8.12 11.53
N ASN A 216 -11.66 7.77 10.53
CA ASN A 216 -12.88 6.97 10.70
C ASN A 216 -12.56 5.56 11.24
N GLY A 217 -11.55 4.92 10.65
CA GLY A 217 -11.05 3.62 11.09
C GLY A 217 -10.46 3.65 12.49
N ALA A 218 -9.76 4.73 12.85
CA ALA A 218 -9.23 4.91 14.19
C ALA A 218 -10.33 5.01 15.23
N LEU A 219 -11.41 5.74 14.96
CA LEU A 219 -12.59 5.79 15.83
C LEU A 219 -13.22 4.40 15.97
N GLY A 220 -13.40 3.67 14.86
CA GLY A 220 -13.93 2.31 14.88
C GLY A 220 -13.05 1.34 15.69
N ALA A 221 -11.73 1.41 15.51
CA ALA A 221 -10.79 0.60 16.28
C ALA A 221 -10.82 0.94 17.78
N LYS A 222 -10.96 2.23 18.12
CA LYS A 222 -11.05 2.67 19.51
C LYS A 222 -12.37 2.23 20.17
N LEU A 223 -13.47 2.23 19.43
CA LEU A 223 -14.75 1.69 19.90
C LEU A 223 -14.67 0.17 20.15
N ALA A 224 -13.99 -0.56 19.27
CA ALA A 224 -13.80 -2.01 19.38
C ALA A 224 -12.80 -2.39 20.49
N CYS A 225 -11.80 -1.56 20.74
CA CYS A 225 -10.71 -1.80 21.68
C CYS A 225 -10.49 -0.57 22.58
N PRO A 226 -11.43 -0.25 23.49
CA PRO A 226 -11.44 1.00 24.25
C PRO A 226 -10.21 1.18 25.16
N ASP A 227 -9.61 0.09 25.60
CA ASP A 227 -8.45 0.10 26.50
C ASP A 227 -7.12 0.30 25.79
N LYS A 228 -7.07 0.15 24.45
CA LYS A 228 -5.84 0.28 23.68
C LYS A 228 -5.62 1.72 23.18
N GLU A 229 -4.36 2.12 23.10
CA GLU A 229 -4.00 3.32 22.35
C GLU A 229 -4.16 3.05 20.84
N VAL A 230 -4.76 4.00 20.15
CA VAL A 230 -4.96 3.92 18.70
C VAL A 230 -4.23 5.08 18.03
N TYR A 231 -3.41 4.76 17.07
CA TYR A 231 -2.66 5.70 16.23
C TYR A 231 -3.08 5.51 14.78
N THR A 232 -3.48 6.59 14.13
CA THR A 232 -3.73 6.57 12.70
C THR A 232 -2.74 7.45 11.97
N PHE A 233 -2.28 6.97 10.83
CA PHE A 233 -1.29 7.61 9.98
C PHE A 233 -1.96 8.04 8.69
N CYS A 234 -2.04 9.33 8.44
CA CYS A 234 -2.72 9.88 7.28
C CYS A 234 -1.94 11.01 6.62
N GLY A 235 -2.10 11.16 5.31
CA GLY A 235 -1.68 12.35 4.59
C GLY A 235 -2.69 13.48 4.78
N ASP A 236 -2.26 14.69 4.50
CA ASP A 236 -3.06 15.92 4.58
C ASP A 236 -4.29 15.89 3.68
N GLY A 237 -4.16 15.44 2.43
CA GLY A 237 -5.29 15.31 1.52
C GLY A 237 -6.32 14.29 2.00
N SER A 238 -5.87 13.16 2.59
CA SER A 238 -6.75 12.15 3.16
C SER A 238 -7.47 12.64 4.41
N PHE A 239 -6.74 13.37 5.27
CA PHE A 239 -7.32 13.99 6.46
C PHE A 239 -8.46 14.95 6.10
N LEU A 240 -8.30 15.78 5.07
CA LEU A 240 -9.34 16.71 4.62
C LEU A 240 -10.63 16.02 4.14
N MET A 241 -10.57 14.74 3.80
CA MET A 241 -11.74 13.96 3.37
C MET A 241 -12.55 13.36 4.52
N GLY A 242 -11.96 13.18 5.71
CA GLY A 242 -12.62 12.45 6.81
C GLY A 242 -12.33 12.98 8.21
N HIS A 243 -11.85 14.22 8.37
CA HIS A 243 -11.45 14.76 9.67
C HIS A 243 -12.61 15.05 10.65
N SER A 244 -13.86 15.10 10.16
CA SER A 244 -15.04 15.37 11.00
C SER A 244 -15.22 14.35 12.14
N GLU A 245 -14.73 13.12 11.95
CA GLU A 245 -14.84 12.07 12.96
C GLU A 245 -13.94 12.29 14.18
N LEU A 246 -13.04 13.27 14.15
CA LEU A 246 -12.40 13.81 15.34
C LEU A 246 -13.42 14.37 16.33
N TYR A 247 -14.45 15.06 15.82
CA TYR A 247 -15.52 15.59 16.65
C TYR A 247 -16.38 14.48 17.25
N THR A 248 -16.70 13.45 16.46
CA THR A 248 -17.40 12.26 16.97
C THR A 248 -16.61 11.56 18.08
N ALA A 249 -15.30 11.38 17.90
CA ALA A 249 -14.44 10.79 18.92
C ALA A 249 -14.45 11.61 20.24
N LEU A 250 -14.45 12.94 20.13
CA LEU A 250 -14.55 13.84 21.30
C LEU A 250 -15.92 13.74 21.97
N GLN A 251 -17.02 13.67 21.21
CA GLN A 251 -18.37 13.48 21.75
C GLN A 251 -18.50 12.18 22.54
N GLU A 252 -17.89 11.11 22.04
CA GLU A 252 -17.86 9.79 22.67
C GLU A 252 -16.83 9.69 23.83
N GLY A 253 -16.06 10.74 24.08
CA GLY A 253 -14.99 10.73 25.09
C GLY A 253 -13.85 9.76 24.75
N LEU A 254 -13.65 9.44 23.48
CA LEU A 254 -12.68 8.49 23.01
C LEU A 254 -11.41 9.20 22.50
N LYS A 255 -10.26 8.80 23.04
CA LYS A 255 -8.96 9.32 22.58
C LYS A 255 -8.46 8.51 21.40
N ILE A 256 -8.22 9.17 20.28
CA ILE A 256 -7.44 8.66 19.13
C ILE A 256 -6.24 9.58 18.88
N ASN A 257 -5.14 9.03 18.37
CA ASN A 257 -3.94 9.79 18.03
C ASN A 257 -3.81 9.85 16.50
N VAL A 258 -3.89 11.03 15.93
CA VAL A 258 -3.79 11.25 14.49
C VAL A 258 -2.39 11.77 14.17
N CYS A 259 -1.59 10.95 13.50
CA CYS A 259 -0.27 11.30 12.99
C CYS A 259 -0.42 11.75 11.52
N LEU A 260 -0.53 13.05 11.32
CA LEU A 260 -0.72 13.65 10.01
C LEU A 260 0.64 14.03 9.41
N PHE A 261 0.85 13.59 8.18
CA PHE A 261 2.03 13.89 7.38
C PHE A 261 1.64 14.86 6.26
N ASP A 262 2.08 16.09 6.43
CA ASP A 262 1.77 17.19 5.52
C ASP A 262 2.82 17.29 4.42
N ASN A 263 2.41 17.02 3.19
CA ASN A 263 3.20 17.23 1.99
C ASN A 263 2.53 18.24 1.03
N MET A 264 1.55 18.99 1.52
CA MET A 264 0.81 20.04 0.82
C MET A 264 0.00 19.55 -0.38
N GLY A 265 -0.54 18.31 -0.30
CA GLY A 265 -1.39 17.79 -1.38
C GLY A 265 -1.53 16.27 -1.41
N TRP A 266 -1.78 15.78 -2.61
CA TRP A 266 -1.90 14.35 -2.90
C TRP A 266 -0.59 13.82 -3.48
N GLY A 267 0.48 13.80 -2.65
CA GLY A 267 1.86 13.53 -3.07
C GLY A 267 2.06 12.20 -3.80
N CYS A 268 1.27 11.16 -3.50
CA CYS A 268 1.32 9.91 -4.23
C CYS A 268 0.91 10.11 -5.70
N ILE A 269 -0.18 10.84 -5.94
CA ILE A 269 -0.68 11.10 -7.31
C ILE A 269 0.24 12.08 -8.04
N GLU A 270 0.79 13.08 -7.34
CA GLU A 270 1.78 13.98 -7.91
C GLU A 270 3.03 13.23 -8.38
N ASN A 271 3.54 12.31 -7.57
CA ASN A 271 4.68 11.48 -7.94
C ASN A 271 4.37 10.62 -9.17
N LEU A 272 3.15 10.08 -9.29
CA LEU A 272 2.74 9.35 -10.48
C LEU A 272 2.69 10.25 -11.73
N GLN A 273 2.15 11.48 -11.61
CA GLN A 273 2.17 12.45 -12.70
C GLN A 273 3.61 12.73 -13.17
N ASN A 274 4.49 13.09 -12.24
CA ASN A 274 5.88 13.43 -12.51
C ASN A 274 6.66 12.26 -13.12
N ASN A 275 6.46 11.04 -12.61
CA ASN A 275 7.09 9.83 -13.14
C ASN A 275 6.64 9.49 -14.58
N GLN A 276 5.45 9.93 -14.96
CA GLN A 276 4.95 9.78 -16.34
C GLN A 276 5.31 10.97 -17.23
N GLY A 277 6.11 11.92 -16.73
CA GLY A 277 6.51 13.12 -17.48
C GLY A 277 5.40 14.15 -17.63
N THR A 278 4.37 14.09 -16.80
CA THR A 278 3.29 15.07 -16.75
C THR A 278 3.58 16.09 -15.66
N ASP A 279 3.38 17.37 -15.96
CA ASP A 279 3.49 18.42 -14.96
C ASP A 279 2.43 18.26 -13.86
N THR A 280 2.73 18.77 -12.66
CA THR A 280 1.80 18.83 -11.53
C THR A 280 0.46 19.47 -11.95
N PHE A 281 -0.63 18.73 -11.79
CA PHE A 281 -1.96 19.18 -12.15
C PHE A 281 -2.98 18.86 -11.05
N GLY A 282 -3.36 19.88 -10.28
CA GLY A 282 -4.42 19.78 -9.27
C GLY A 282 -4.10 18.89 -8.05
N THR A 283 -2.86 18.47 -7.89
CA THR A 283 -2.41 17.55 -6.83
C THR A 283 -1.70 18.25 -5.67
N VAL A 284 -1.34 19.51 -5.83
CA VAL A 284 -0.77 20.36 -4.78
C VAL A 284 -1.79 21.40 -4.34
N PHE A 285 -1.82 21.76 -3.07
CA PHE A 285 -2.71 22.80 -2.54
C PHE A 285 -2.27 24.19 -3.00
N ARG A 286 -2.75 24.61 -4.15
CA ARG A 286 -2.46 25.89 -4.78
C ARG A 286 -3.73 26.70 -5.03
N ALA A 287 -3.61 28.01 -4.93
CA ALA A 287 -4.64 28.95 -5.30
C ALA A 287 -4.91 28.88 -6.81
N ARG A 288 -6.13 29.20 -7.20
CA ARG A 288 -6.46 29.42 -8.61
C ARG A 288 -5.74 30.68 -9.10
N ASN A 289 -4.99 30.54 -10.16
CA ASN A 289 -4.35 31.66 -10.84
C ASN A 289 -5.35 32.35 -11.79
N PRO A 290 -5.65 33.64 -11.59
CA PRO A 290 -6.65 34.33 -12.40
C PRO A 290 -6.24 34.51 -13.88
N LYS A 291 -4.93 34.39 -14.19
CA LYS A 291 -4.42 34.54 -15.56
C LYS A 291 -4.55 33.25 -16.37
N THR A 292 -4.27 32.09 -15.75
CA THR A 292 -4.32 30.78 -16.41
C THR A 292 -5.65 30.08 -16.22
N GLY A 293 -6.41 30.42 -15.18
CA GLY A 293 -7.62 29.72 -14.77
C GLY A 293 -7.35 28.36 -14.11
N MET A 294 -6.07 28.03 -13.86
CA MET A 294 -5.63 26.74 -13.30
C MET A 294 -5.28 26.86 -11.81
N LEU A 295 -5.08 25.73 -11.13
CA LEU A 295 -4.61 25.66 -9.74
C LEU A 295 -3.06 25.66 -9.70
N ASP A 296 -2.46 26.67 -10.33
CA ASP A 296 -1.02 26.86 -10.45
C ASP A 296 -0.52 28.15 -9.76
N GLY A 297 -1.34 28.75 -8.92
CA GLY A 297 -1.02 29.94 -8.14
C GLY A 297 -0.14 29.65 -6.93
N ALA A 298 -0.15 30.57 -5.96
CA ALA A 298 0.60 30.39 -4.71
C ALA A 298 0.13 29.18 -3.92
N GLU A 299 1.03 28.56 -3.20
CA GLU A 299 0.73 27.46 -2.28
C GLU A 299 -0.15 27.95 -1.13
N ILE A 300 -1.10 27.12 -0.73
CA ILE A 300 -2.03 27.38 0.38
C ILE A 300 -1.72 26.38 1.49
N ALA A 301 -0.92 26.82 2.47
CA ALA A 301 -0.66 26.01 3.66
C ALA A 301 -1.89 25.92 4.54
N VAL A 302 -2.19 24.72 5.02
CA VAL A 302 -3.29 24.44 5.97
C VAL A 302 -2.68 24.22 7.35
N ASP A 303 -3.25 24.88 8.36
CA ASP A 303 -2.87 24.66 9.76
C ASP A 303 -3.75 23.53 10.34
N PHE A 304 -3.32 22.30 10.16
CA PHE A 304 -4.07 21.12 10.61
C PHE A 304 -4.17 21.01 12.13
N ALA A 305 -3.17 21.53 12.85
CA ALA A 305 -3.23 21.59 14.32
C ALA A 305 -4.40 22.47 14.77
N LYS A 306 -4.59 23.65 14.15
CA LYS A 306 -5.74 24.53 14.44
C LYS A 306 -7.07 23.93 14.03
N ILE A 307 -7.13 23.11 12.97
CA ILE A 307 -8.38 22.40 12.65
C ILE A 307 -8.74 21.46 13.80
N ALA A 308 -7.78 20.68 14.30
CA ALA A 308 -8.00 19.79 15.44
C ALA A 308 -8.39 20.56 16.71
N GLU A 309 -7.72 21.66 17.01
CA GLU A 309 -8.03 22.56 18.15
C GLU A 309 -9.41 23.18 18.01
N GLY A 310 -9.85 23.53 16.80
CA GLY A 310 -11.20 24.04 16.51
C GLY A 310 -12.32 23.05 16.87
N TYR A 311 -12.02 21.75 16.82
CA TYR A 311 -12.93 20.70 17.33
C TYR A 311 -12.84 20.52 18.85
N GLY A 312 -11.79 21.01 19.50
CA GLY A 312 -11.51 20.80 20.92
C GLY A 312 -10.48 19.71 21.20
N ALA A 313 -9.84 19.17 20.18
CA ALA A 313 -8.71 18.26 20.33
C ALA A 313 -7.41 19.03 20.67
N LYS A 314 -6.32 18.30 20.94
CA LYS A 314 -4.99 18.90 21.11
C LYS A 314 -4.24 18.83 19.79
N GLY A 315 -3.81 19.96 19.27
CA GLY A 315 -2.99 20.07 18.06
C GLY A 315 -1.51 20.25 18.39
N TYR A 316 -0.64 19.58 17.64
CA TYR A 316 0.83 19.72 17.72
C TYR A 316 1.41 19.77 16.33
N THR A 317 2.40 20.63 16.12
CA THR A 317 3.15 20.71 14.85
C THR A 317 4.62 20.38 15.11
N CYS A 318 5.15 19.41 14.38
CA CYS A 318 6.56 19.02 14.37
C CYS A 318 7.19 19.40 13.03
N ARG A 319 8.42 19.93 13.05
CA ARG A 319 9.15 20.34 11.85
C ARG A 319 10.58 19.82 11.87
#